data_145fc47fee119fc526256d1ff642c09c
#
_entry.id   145fc47fee119fc526256d1ff642c09c
#
_cell.length_a   1.000
_cell.length_b   1.000
_cell.length_c   1.000
_cell.angle_alpha   90.00
_cell.angle_beta   90.00
_cell.angle_gamma   90.00
#
_symmetry.space_group_name_H-M   'P 1'
#
loop_
_entity.id
_entity.type
_entity.pdbx_description
1 polymer ?
#
loop_
_entity_poly.entity_id
_entity_poly.type
_entity_poly.pdbx_seq_one_letter_code
_entity_poly.pdbx_strand_id
1 'polypeptide(L)'
;MLGKNSTICIAGKNKCAIEALSFVKKKYNKCNILALPNKSDNNKDGWQKSFKKFAKKKKIKITNLNELYSIKDLILFSLEFEEILDIKKFKSNKLFNFHFSLLPKYRGCHTNFYQIFLGEKKSGVTLHKIEKGIDTGKIIDFISYSIPINLTAHENYLKLLNKSVVLFKRNLKKILNNKYKSKKQNLNNGSYFSRKSVNYKKLKIIKEIDN
;
A
#
# COMPACT_ATOMS: atom_id res chain seq x y z
N MET A 1 -8.92 -21.40 9.18
CA MET A 1 -9.57 -21.38 7.85
C MET A 1 -10.38 -20.10 7.74
N LEU A 2 -10.45 -19.49 6.53
CA LEU A 2 -11.39 -18.39 6.28
C LEU A 2 -12.80 -18.85 6.57
N GLY A 3 -13.49 -18.18 7.49
CA GLY A 3 -14.92 -18.41 7.72
C GLY A 3 -15.70 -18.06 6.44
N LYS A 4 -16.84 -18.74 6.19
CA LYS A 4 -17.73 -18.44 5.05
C LYS A 4 -18.15 -16.96 4.98
N ASN A 5 -18.04 -16.21 6.08
CA ASN A 5 -18.46 -14.81 6.23
C ASN A 5 -17.29 -13.79 6.19
N SER A 6 -16.04 -14.23 5.89
CA SER A 6 -14.92 -13.29 5.86
C SER A 6 -15.02 -12.33 4.71
N THR A 7 -14.84 -11.03 5.00
CA THR A 7 -14.83 -9.95 4.01
C THR A 7 -13.40 -9.51 3.74
N ILE A 8 -12.97 -9.54 2.48
CA ILE A 8 -11.67 -9.04 2.05
C ILE A 8 -11.88 -7.70 1.35
N CYS A 9 -11.28 -6.64 1.88
CA CYS A 9 -11.30 -5.32 1.26
C CYS A 9 -9.91 -4.93 0.74
N ILE A 10 -9.85 -4.53 -0.53
CA ILE A 10 -8.68 -3.88 -1.11
C ILE A 10 -8.96 -2.38 -1.15
N ALA A 11 -8.14 -1.61 -0.40
CA ALA A 11 -8.18 -0.16 -0.36
C ALA A 11 -6.98 0.41 -1.12
N GLY A 12 -7.18 1.40 -1.99
CA GLY A 12 -6.04 2.03 -2.68
C GLY A 12 -6.30 2.49 -4.09
N LYS A 13 -5.23 2.46 -4.89
CA LYS A 13 -5.24 2.94 -6.29
C LYS A 13 -4.25 2.18 -7.15
N ASN A 14 -4.25 2.51 -8.45
CA ASN A 14 -3.24 2.13 -9.42
C ASN A 14 -3.05 0.61 -9.59
N LYS A 15 -1.96 0.23 -10.25
CA LYS A 15 -1.63 -1.15 -10.60
C LYS A 15 -1.63 -2.09 -9.40
N CYS A 16 -1.09 -1.67 -8.26
CA CYS A 16 -0.97 -2.56 -7.09
C CYS A 16 -2.33 -2.98 -6.52
N ALA A 17 -3.28 -2.04 -6.38
CA ALA A 17 -4.63 -2.34 -5.93
C ALA A 17 -5.41 -3.17 -6.96
N ILE A 18 -5.26 -2.85 -8.26
CA ILE A 18 -5.90 -3.59 -9.37
C ILE A 18 -5.45 -5.06 -9.39
N GLU A 19 -4.14 -5.32 -9.33
CA GLU A 19 -3.61 -6.68 -9.36
C GLU A 19 -3.93 -7.45 -8.08
N ALA A 20 -3.90 -6.79 -6.92
CA ALA A 20 -4.30 -7.41 -5.65
C ALA A 20 -5.78 -7.85 -5.72
N LEU A 21 -6.68 -6.95 -6.15
CA LEU A 21 -8.10 -7.24 -6.29
C LEU A 21 -8.37 -8.37 -7.30
N SER A 22 -7.70 -8.33 -8.45
CA SER A 22 -7.79 -9.38 -9.47
C SER A 22 -7.37 -10.73 -8.93
N PHE A 23 -6.25 -10.77 -8.19
CA PHE A 23 -5.75 -12.00 -7.57
C PHE A 23 -6.69 -12.57 -6.52
N VAL A 24 -7.25 -11.71 -5.64
CA VAL A 24 -8.24 -12.11 -4.64
C VAL A 24 -9.48 -12.67 -5.33
N LYS A 25 -10.03 -11.97 -6.33
CA LYS A 25 -11.21 -12.44 -7.06
C LYS A 25 -10.99 -13.81 -7.70
N LYS A 26 -9.81 -14.04 -8.29
CA LYS A 26 -9.48 -15.33 -8.93
C LYS A 26 -9.35 -16.47 -7.93
N LYS A 27 -8.74 -16.22 -6.75
CA LYS A 27 -8.38 -17.28 -5.78
C LYS A 27 -9.38 -17.47 -4.66
N TYR A 28 -10.17 -16.43 -4.33
CA TYR A 28 -11.06 -16.41 -3.15
C TYR A 28 -12.47 -15.90 -3.52
N ASN A 29 -12.98 -16.35 -4.68
CA ASN A 29 -14.28 -15.93 -5.23
C ASN A 29 -15.51 -16.28 -4.34
N LYS A 30 -15.33 -17.16 -3.36
CA LYS A 30 -16.36 -17.52 -2.37
C LYS A 30 -16.42 -16.56 -1.18
N CYS A 31 -15.44 -15.65 -1.04
CA CYS A 31 -15.43 -14.62 0.00
C CYS A 31 -16.22 -13.39 -0.45
N ASN A 32 -16.73 -12.62 0.51
CA ASN A 32 -17.21 -11.28 0.23
C ASN A 32 -16.00 -10.38 -0.10
N ILE A 33 -15.98 -9.80 -1.31
CA ILE A 33 -14.86 -8.99 -1.80
C ILE A 33 -15.34 -7.56 -2.02
N LEU A 34 -14.65 -6.61 -1.40
CA LEU A 34 -14.95 -5.17 -1.49
C LEU A 34 -13.75 -4.41 -2.06
N ALA A 35 -14.04 -3.33 -2.77
CA ALA A 35 -13.05 -2.37 -3.25
C ALA A 35 -13.30 -1.01 -2.61
N LEU A 36 -12.26 -0.40 -2.03
CA LEU A 36 -12.26 0.95 -1.51
C LEU A 36 -11.28 1.83 -2.30
N PRO A 37 -11.71 2.42 -3.43
CA PRO A 37 -10.86 3.32 -4.21
C PRO A 37 -10.57 4.61 -3.45
N ASN A 38 -9.42 5.24 -3.73
CA ASN A 38 -9.11 6.58 -3.26
C ASN A 38 -10.15 7.59 -3.74
N LYS A 39 -10.39 8.63 -2.96
CA LYS A 39 -11.28 9.74 -3.36
C LYS A 39 -10.79 10.46 -4.61
N SER A 40 -9.46 10.51 -4.79
CA SER A 40 -8.82 11.07 -5.97
C SER A 40 -9.00 10.25 -7.25
N ASP A 41 -9.50 8.99 -7.18
CA ASP A 41 -9.78 8.16 -8.34
C ASP A 41 -11.10 8.59 -9.01
N ASN A 42 -11.00 9.39 -10.07
CA ASN A 42 -12.11 9.94 -10.83
C ASN A 42 -12.77 8.97 -11.83
N ASN A 43 -12.47 7.66 -11.74
CA ASN A 43 -13.00 6.61 -12.62
C ASN A 43 -12.53 6.71 -14.09
N LYS A 44 -11.43 7.43 -14.35
CA LYS A 44 -10.80 7.55 -15.68
C LYS A 44 -9.41 6.97 -15.67
N ASP A 45 -9.03 6.28 -16.74
CA ASP A 45 -7.65 5.83 -16.93
C ASP A 45 -6.80 7.05 -17.35
N GLY A 46 -5.66 7.23 -16.72
CA GLY A 46 -4.62 8.18 -17.07
C GLY A 46 -3.32 7.44 -17.35
N TRP A 47 -2.17 8.01 -16.95
CA TRP A 47 -0.88 7.31 -17.03
C TRP A 47 -0.87 6.01 -16.20
N GLN A 48 -1.74 5.91 -15.20
CA GLN A 48 -2.10 4.68 -14.52
C GLN A 48 -3.59 4.39 -14.67
N LYS A 49 -3.94 3.09 -14.61
CA LYS A 49 -5.33 2.65 -14.71
C LYS A 49 -6.10 2.97 -13.43
N SER A 50 -7.37 3.38 -13.57
CA SER A 50 -8.29 3.60 -12.46
C SER A 50 -8.68 2.28 -11.79
N PHE A 51 -8.45 2.21 -10.49
CA PHE A 51 -8.89 1.08 -9.65
C PHE A 51 -10.41 1.04 -9.52
N LYS A 52 -11.06 2.22 -9.41
CA LYS A 52 -12.51 2.36 -9.37
C LYS A 52 -13.18 1.83 -10.64
N LYS A 53 -12.65 2.21 -11.82
CA LYS A 53 -13.12 1.72 -13.12
C LYS A 53 -12.95 0.21 -13.23
N PHE A 54 -11.80 -0.31 -12.79
CA PHE A 54 -11.52 -1.74 -12.79
C PHE A 54 -12.50 -2.51 -11.90
N ALA A 55 -12.75 -2.05 -10.66
CA ALA A 55 -13.69 -2.69 -9.74
C ALA A 55 -15.09 -2.76 -10.32
N LYS A 56 -15.60 -1.65 -10.93
CA LYS A 56 -16.88 -1.60 -11.62
C LYS A 56 -16.93 -2.61 -12.77
N LYS A 57 -15.92 -2.63 -13.66
CA LYS A 57 -15.82 -3.57 -14.78
C LYS A 57 -15.88 -5.03 -14.32
N LYS A 58 -15.30 -5.33 -13.15
CA LYS A 58 -15.30 -6.67 -12.57
C LYS A 58 -16.51 -6.97 -11.70
N LYS A 59 -17.51 -6.08 -11.65
CA LYS A 59 -18.73 -6.20 -10.82
C LYS A 59 -18.39 -6.49 -9.34
N ILE A 60 -17.38 -5.78 -8.80
CA ILE A 60 -17.01 -5.86 -7.38
C ILE A 60 -17.63 -4.66 -6.67
N LYS A 61 -18.29 -4.92 -5.53
CA LYS A 61 -18.91 -3.85 -4.75
C LYS A 61 -17.86 -2.84 -4.31
N ILE A 62 -18.11 -1.57 -4.66
CA ILE A 62 -17.36 -0.43 -4.14
C ILE A 62 -17.99 -0.06 -2.80
N THR A 63 -17.17 0.18 -1.81
CA THR A 63 -17.55 0.49 -0.43
C THR A 63 -16.94 1.82 0.02
N ASN A 64 -17.27 2.24 1.24
CA ASN A 64 -16.73 3.40 1.92
C ASN A 64 -16.27 3.02 3.35
N LEU A 65 -15.55 3.92 4.03
CA LEU A 65 -15.02 3.65 5.37
C LEU A 65 -16.12 3.39 6.39
N ASN A 66 -17.27 4.09 6.31
CA ASN A 66 -18.35 3.90 7.27
C ASN A 66 -18.94 2.50 7.25
N GLU A 67 -19.12 1.93 6.03
CA GLU A 67 -19.54 0.53 5.88
C GLU A 67 -18.49 -0.42 6.47
N LEU A 68 -17.20 -0.18 6.24
CA LEU A 68 -16.11 -1.06 6.68
C LEU A 68 -15.95 -1.09 8.21
N TYR A 69 -16.21 0.02 8.90
CA TYR A 69 -16.08 0.10 10.36
C TYR A 69 -16.94 -0.94 11.10
N SER A 70 -18.12 -1.27 10.57
CA SER A 70 -19.07 -2.20 11.19
C SER A 70 -18.77 -3.68 10.95
N ILE A 71 -17.86 -4.01 10.02
CA ILE A 71 -17.61 -5.40 9.61
C ILE A 71 -16.64 -6.07 10.60
N LYS A 72 -17.11 -7.06 11.38
CA LYS A 72 -16.30 -7.80 12.37
C LYS A 72 -15.20 -8.64 11.71
N ASP A 73 -15.55 -9.39 10.65
CA ASP A 73 -14.63 -10.30 9.96
C ASP A 73 -13.95 -9.66 8.74
N LEU A 74 -13.68 -8.35 8.83
CA LEU A 74 -12.97 -7.59 7.81
C LEU A 74 -11.48 -7.94 7.83
N ILE A 75 -10.93 -8.16 6.63
CA ILE A 75 -9.49 -8.16 6.37
C ILE A 75 -9.23 -7.08 5.33
N LEU A 76 -8.60 -5.98 5.75
CA LEU A 76 -8.34 -4.82 4.90
C LEU A 76 -6.86 -4.79 4.50
N PHE A 77 -6.62 -4.63 3.21
CA PHE A 77 -5.30 -4.39 2.63
C PHE A 77 -5.26 -3.01 1.99
N SER A 78 -4.41 -2.14 2.52
CA SER A 78 -4.10 -0.82 1.99
C SER A 78 -2.91 -0.91 1.02
N LEU A 79 -3.13 -0.51 -0.23
CA LEU A 79 -2.14 -0.43 -1.30
C LEU A 79 -2.21 0.96 -1.94
N GLU A 80 -1.41 1.90 -1.45
CA GLU A 80 -1.47 3.32 -1.79
C GLU A 80 -2.82 3.99 -1.46
N PHE A 81 -3.46 3.60 -0.38
CA PHE A 81 -4.66 4.28 0.10
C PHE A 81 -4.29 5.63 0.71
N GLU A 82 -5.02 6.69 0.34
CA GLU A 82 -4.61 8.08 0.64
C GLU A 82 -5.13 8.62 1.98
N GLU A 83 -6.09 7.93 2.60
CA GLU A 83 -6.68 8.38 3.86
C GLU A 83 -6.02 7.68 5.05
N ILE A 84 -5.83 8.44 6.14
CA ILE A 84 -5.39 7.87 7.42
C ILE A 84 -6.58 7.16 8.05
N LEU A 85 -6.41 5.88 8.38
CA LEU A 85 -7.46 5.07 8.98
C LEU A 85 -7.50 5.27 10.50
N ASP A 86 -8.67 5.66 11.01
CA ASP A 86 -8.92 5.67 12.46
C ASP A 86 -9.22 4.23 12.92
N ILE A 87 -8.18 3.58 13.43
CA ILE A 87 -8.25 2.17 13.85
C ILE A 87 -9.28 1.92 14.95
N LYS A 88 -9.62 2.93 15.77
CA LYS A 88 -10.59 2.79 16.87
C LYS A 88 -12.02 2.59 16.37
N LYS A 89 -12.33 3.01 15.14
CA LYS A 89 -13.66 2.84 14.53
C LYS A 89 -13.89 1.43 13.98
N PHE A 90 -12.81 0.68 13.67
CA PHE A 90 -12.95 -0.66 13.10
C PHE A 90 -13.28 -1.70 14.17
N LYS A 91 -14.27 -2.53 13.89
CA LYS A 91 -14.58 -3.73 14.68
C LYS A 91 -13.55 -4.86 14.45
N SER A 92 -12.75 -4.76 13.39
CA SER A 92 -11.68 -5.71 13.07
C SER A 92 -10.30 -5.13 13.35
N ASN A 93 -9.36 -5.96 13.77
CA ASN A 93 -7.94 -5.63 13.93
C ASN A 93 -7.05 -6.19 12.80
N LYS A 94 -7.66 -6.76 11.74
CA LYS A 94 -6.95 -7.33 10.58
C LYS A 94 -6.78 -6.27 9.48
N LEU A 95 -6.07 -5.20 9.83
CA LEU A 95 -5.80 -4.07 8.94
C LEU A 95 -4.32 -4.06 8.59
N PHE A 96 -4.00 -4.07 7.29
CA PHE A 96 -2.64 -4.22 6.77
C PHE A 96 -2.32 -3.14 5.74
N ASN A 97 -1.07 -2.68 5.72
CA ASN A 97 -0.59 -1.72 4.74
C ASN A 97 0.68 -2.20 4.03
N PHE A 98 0.78 -1.89 2.75
CA PHE A 98 1.97 -2.09 1.92
C PHE A 98 2.65 -0.73 1.72
N HIS A 99 3.64 -0.46 2.56
CA HIS A 99 4.36 0.80 2.57
C HIS A 99 5.59 0.75 1.66
N PHE A 100 5.81 1.81 0.88
CA PHE A 100 6.87 1.87 -0.13
C PHE A 100 8.23 2.31 0.44
N SER A 101 8.66 1.65 1.51
CA SER A 101 10.00 1.77 2.08
C SER A 101 10.36 0.53 2.88
N LEU A 102 11.61 0.46 3.30
CA LEU A 102 12.10 -0.47 4.32
C LEU A 102 11.90 0.16 5.69
N LEU A 103 10.74 -0.07 6.31
CA LEU A 103 10.44 0.45 7.65
C LEU A 103 11.47 -0.03 8.68
N PRO A 104 11.81 0.83 9.68
CA PRO A 104 11.15 2.06 10.09
C PRO A 104 11.58 3.33 9.35
N LYS A 105 12.48 3.25 8.35
CA LYS A 105 12.88 4.40 7.56
C LYS A 105 11.77 4.83 6.58
N TYR A 106 11.68 6.12 6.30
CA TYR A 106 10.77 6.70 5.30
C TYR A 106 9.29 6.40 5.59
N ARG A 107 8.83 6.55 6.83
CA ARG A 107 7.40 6.56 7.16
C ARG A 107 6.72 7.79 6.56
N GLY A 108 5.43 7.69 6.24
CA GLY A 108 4.63 8.79 5.70
C GLY A 108 4.61 8.85 4.18
N CYS A 109 4.92 10.00 3.60
CA CYS A 109 4.69 10.28 2.18
C CYS A 109 5.98 10.46 1.37
N HIS A 110 5.85 10.47 0.02
CA HIS A 110 6.93 10.76 -0.95
C HIS A 110 8.15 9.83 -0.85
N THR A 111 7.95 8.61 -0.39
CA THR A 111 9.04 7.68 -0.05
C THR A 111 9.91 7.32 -1.26
N ASN A 112 9.30 7.11 -2.44
CA ASN A 112 10.01 6.84 -3.69
C ASN A 112 10.93 8.01 -4.10
N PHE A 113 10.53 9.26 -3.83
CA PHE A 113 11.31 10.47 -4.09
C PHE A 113 12.47 10.57 -3.09
N TYR A 114 12.19 10.53 -1.78
CA TYR A 114 13.22 10.72 -0.74
C TYR A 114 14.31 9.66 -0.78
N GLN A 115 13.98 8.41 -1.11
CA GLN A 115 14.99 7.35 -1.23
C GLN A 115 16.01 7.66 -2.34
N ILE A 116 15.57 8.24 -3.46
CA ILE A 116 16.46 8.66 -4.55
C ILE A 116 17.18 9.95 -4.17
N PHE A 117 16.45 10.96 -3.69
CA PHE A 117 16.98 12.27 -3.35
C PHE A 117 18.08 12.20 -2.27
N LEU A 118 17.96 11.30 -1.31
CA LEU A 118 18.94 11.08 -0.23
C LEU A 118 19.99 10.00 -0.56
N GLY A 119 20.06 9.54 -1.81
CA GLY A 119 21.09 8.62 -2.28
C GLY A 119 21.06 7.23 -1.63
N GLU A 120 19.86 6.72 -1.26
CA GLU A 120 19.76 5.39 -0.66
C GLU A 120 20.21 4.30 -1.65
N LYS A 121 21.04 3.38 -1.16
CA LYS A 121 21.52 2.23 -1.96
C LYS A 121 20.51 1.10 -2.05
N LYS A 122 19.49 1.09 -1.20
CA LYS A 122 18.45 0.05 -1.15
C LYS A 122 17.08 0.68 -0.99
N SER A 123 16.11 0.11 -1.68
CA SER A 123 14.68 0.41 -1.53
C SER A 123 13.89 -0.88 -1.29
N GLY A 124 12.60 -0.75 -1.03
CA GLY A 124 11.73 -1.91 -0.87
C GLY A 124 10.32 -1.56 -0.45
N VAL A 125 9.53 -2.60 -0.25
CA VAL A 125 8.16 -2.52 0.24
C VAL A 125 8.04 -3.31 1.52
N THR A 126 7.42 -2.72 2.53
CA THR A 126 7.15 -3.36 3.82
C THR A 126 5.65 -3.61 3.98
N LEU A 127 5.29 -4.85 4.30
CA LEU A 127 3.97 -5.23 4.77
C LEU A 127 3.94 -5.14 6.29
N HIS A 128 3.05 -4.30 6.82
CA HIS A 128 2.90 -4.12 8.25
C HIS A 128 1.42 -4.04 8.67
N LYS A 129 1.15 -4.23 9.96
CA LYS A 129 -0.18 -3.97 10.53
C LYS A 129 -0.44 -2.47 10.57
N ILE A 130 -1.69 -2.06 10.34
CA ILE A 130 -2.11 -0.70 10.62
C ILE A 130 -2.44 -0.63 12.11
N GLU A 131 -1.66 0.16 12.86
CA GLU A 131 -1.79 0.38 14.30
C GLU A 131 -1.79 1.89 14.58
N LYS A 132 -1.79 2.31 15.83
CA LYS A 132 -1.74 3.73 16.21
C LYS A 132 -0.43 4.37 15.70
N GLY A 133 -0.55 5.47 14.96
CA GLY A 133 0.58 6.18 14.35
C GLY A 133 0.78 5.82 12.88
N ILE A 134 1.42 6.74 12.14
CA ILE A 134 1.62 6.61 10.69
C ILE A 134 2.79 5.64 10.45
N ASP A 135 2.50 4.52 9.81
CA ASP A 135 3.44 3.46 9.41
C ASP A 135 4.31 2.91 10.55
N THR A 136 3.78 2.93 11.81
CA THR A 136 4.50 2.47 13.00
C THR A 136 4.15 1.03 13.41
N GLY A 137 3.18 0.41 12.76
CA GLY A 137 2.68 -0.90 13.12
C GLY A 137 3.69 -2.03 12.91
N LYS A 138 3.43 -3.18 13.54
CA LYS A 138 4.33 -4.35 13.49
C LYS A 138 4.56 -4.83 12.08
N ILE A 139 5.83 -4.99 11.70
CA ILE A 139 6.25 -5.52 10.39
C ILE A 139 5.97 -7.02 10.33
N ILE A 140 5.38 -7.46 9.22
CA ILE A 140 5.08 -8.87 8.92
C ILE A 140 6.11 -9.43 7.95
N ASP A 141 6.40 -8.67 6.87
CA ASP A 141 7.28 -9.12 5.80
C ASP A 141 7.74 -7.91 4.97
N PHE A 142 8.82 -8.06 4.20
CA PHE A 142 9.30 -7.04 3.28
C PHE A 142 9.99 -7.65 2.06
N ILE A 143 10.11 -6.84 1.02
CA ILE A 143 10.96 -7.13 -0.14
C ILE A 143 11.89 -5.95 -0.33
N SER A 144 13.19 -6.19 -0.39
CA SER A 144 14.21 -5.19 -0.71
C SER A 144 14.81 -5.41 -2.09
N TYR A 145 15.40 -4.35 -2.64
CA TYR A 145 16.21 -4.38 -3.86
C TYR A 145 17.24 -3.25 -3.83
N SER A 146 18.32 -3.42 -4.59
CA SER A 146 19.36 -2.39 -4.75
C SER A 146 18.88 -1.29 -5.71
N ILE A 147 19.19 -0.04 -5.39
CA ILE A 147 18.94 1.13 -6.23
C ILE A 147 20.20 1.37 -7.09
N PRO A 148 20.11 1.21 -8.42
CA PRO A 148 21.18 1.68 -9.32
C PRO A 148 21.38 3.19 -9.21
N ILE A 149 22.59 3.68 -9.44
CA ILE A 149 22.96 5.07 -9.28
C ILE A 149 22.14 6.04 -10.17
N ASN A 150 21.76 5.57 -11.35
CA ASN A 150 20.99 6.32 -12.34
C ASN A 150 19.47 6.09 -12.26
N LEU A 151 18.97 5.41 -11.22
CA LEU A 151 17.53 5.15 -11.10
C LEU A 151 16.78 6.42 -10.75
N THR A 152 15.80 6.79 -11.56
CA THR A 152 14.91 7.92 -11.29
C THR A 152 13.87 7.59 -10.21
N ALA A 153 13.30 8.62 -9.58
CA ALA A 153 12.20 8.47 -8.61
C ALA A 153 10.96 7.82 -9.25
N HIS A 154 10.72 8.07 -10.55
CA HIS A 154 9.62 7.44 -11.30
C HIS A 154 9.86 5.93 -11.47
N GLU A 155 11.04 5.53 -11.91
CA GLU A 155 11.39 4.11 -12.07
C GLU A 155 11.39 3.37 -10.73
N ASN A 156 11.88 4.04 -9.66
CA ASN A 156 11.78 3.52 -8.31
C ASN A 156 10.31 3.26 -7.92
N TYR A 157 9.41 4.20 -8.21
CA TYR A 157 7.99 4.04 -7.98
C TYR A 157 7.41 2.83 -8.73
N LEU A 158 7.73 2.65 -10.01
CA LEU A 158 7.27 1.49 -10.79
C LEU A 158 7.79 0.16 -10.23
N LYS A 159 9.03 0.11 -9.75
CA LYS A 159 9.57 -1.05 -9.06
C LYS A 159 8.83 -1.35 -7.75
N LEU A 160 8.52 -0.31 -6.96
CA LEU A 160 7.77 -0.44 -5.71
C LEU A 160 6.35 -0.98 -5.95
N LEU A 161 5.65 -0.50 -6.98
CA LEU A 161 4.34 -1.04 -7.39
C LEU A 161 4.41 -2.54 -7.69
N ASN A 162 5.42 -2.98 -8.46
CA ASN A 162 5.59 -4.40 -8.81
C ASN A 162 5.93 -5.24 -7.57
N LYS A 163 6.85 -4.75 -6.71
CA LYS A 163 7.24 -5.46 -5.48
C LYS A 163 6.09 -5.55 -4.48
N SER A 164 5.22 -4.54 -4.39
CA SER A 164 4.03 -4.60 -3.52
C SER A 164 3.07 -5.72 -3.94
N VAL A 165 2.86 -5.91 -5.24
CA VAL A 165 2.05 -7.01 -5.77
C VAL A 165 2.65 -8.38 -5.43
N VAL A 166 3.97 -8.53 -5.59
CA VAL A 166 4.67 -9.78 -5.24
C VAL A 166 4.53 -10.05 -3.74
N LEU A 167 4.77 -9.04 -2.90
CA LEU A 167 4.67 -9.15 -1.46
C LEU A 167 3.24 -9.50 -1.01
N PHE A 168 2.23 -8.89 -1.65
CA PHE A 168 0.82 -9.19 -1.42
C PHE A 168 0.51 -10.67 -1.72
N LYS A 169 0.84 -11.12 -2.93
CA LYS A 169 0.58 -12.51 -3.36
C LYS A 169 1.28 -13.53 -2.45
N ARG A 170 2.51 -13.24 -2.01
CA ARG A 170 3.32 -14.08 -1.10
C ARG A 170 2.67 -14.24 0.28
N ASN A 171 2.04 -13.19 0.80
CA ASN A 171 1.53 -13.17 2.18
C ASN A 171 0.03 -13.41 2.31
N LEU A 172 -0.75 -13.24 1.24
CA LEU A 172 -2.21 -13.30 1.31
C LEU A 172 -2.71 -14.57 2.04
N LYS A 173 -2.29 -15.76 1.60
CA LYS A 173 -2.72 -17.03 2.20
C LYS A 173 -2.34 -17.14 3.70
N LYS A 174 -1.16 -16.64 4.07
CA LYS A 174 -0.68 -16.64 5.47
C LYS A 174 -1.56 -15.74 6.33
N ILE A 175 -1.89 -14.54 5.84
CA ILE A 175 -2.73 -13.57 6.57
C ILE A 175 -4.15 -14.08 6.71
N LEU A 176 -4.75 -14.58 5.63
CA LEU A 176 -6.11 -15.12 5.65
C LEU A 176 -6.28 -16.28 6.64
N ASN A 177 -5.22 -17.06 6.86
CA ASN A 177 -5.22 -18.19 7.80
C ASN A 177 -4.66 -17.83 9.19
N ASN A 178 -4.39 -16.54 9.49
CA ASN A 178 -3.70 -16.09 10.70
C ASN A 178 -2.34 -16.78 10.97
N LYS A 179 -1.66 -17.26 9.90
CA LYS A 179 -0.37 -17.97 9.97
C LYS A 179 0.79 -17.02 9.58
N TYR A 180 0.88 -15.87 10.25
CA TYR A 180 1.98 -14.91 10.07
C TYR A 180 2.57 -14.50 11.42
N LYS A 181 3.86 -14.19 11.42
CA LYS A 181 4.55 -13.57 12.56
C LYS A 181 4.65 -12.07 12.28
N SER A 182 4.78 -11.28 13.33
CA SER A 182 5.01 -9.83 13.20
C SER A 182 6.00 -9.35 14.26
N LYS A 183 6.84 -8.36 13.90
CA LYS A 183 7.88 -7.80 14.77
C LYS A 183 7.64 -6.31 14.98
N LYS A 184 7.80 -5.82 16.22
CA LYS A 184 7.78 -4.38 16.52
C LYS A 184 8.91 -3.66 15.79
N GLN A 185 8.64 -2.43 15.37
CA GLN A 185 9.66 -1.56 14.78
C GLN A 185 10.49 -0.90 15.87
N ASN A 186 11.80 -0.71 15.62
CA ASN A 186 12.63 0.20 16.41
C ASN A 186 12.52 1.60 15.78
N LEU A 187 11.63 2.44 16.28
CA LEU A 187 11.34 3.74 15.71
C LEU A 187 12.49 4.75 15.87
N ASN A 188 13.43 4.52 16.77
CA ASN A 188 14.63 5.37 16.95
C ASN A 188 15.53 5.34 15.70
N ASN A 189 15.51 4.24 14.94
CA ASN A 189 16.26 4.09 13.69
C ASN A 189 15.41 4.49 12.46
N GLY A 190 14.30 5.19 12.66
CA GLY A 190 13.34 5.53 11.63
C GLY A 190 13.42 6.98 11.18
N SER A 191 12.78 7.27 10.04
CA SER A 191 12.52 8.63 9.56
C SER A 191 11.06 8.80 9.19
N TYR A 192 10.58 10.04 9.16
CA TYR A 192 9.20 10.36 8.82
C TYR A 192 9.15 11.59 7.92
N PHE A 193 8.35 11.52 6.85
CA PHE A 193 8.14 12.60 5.91
C PHE A 193 6.64 12.87 5.75
N SER A 194 6.24 14.09 6.04
CA SER A 194 4.83 14.49 5.93
C SER A 194 4.43 14.72 4.46
N ARG A 195 3.14 14.77 4.19
CA ARG A 195 2.64 15.11 2.84
C ARG A 195 3.08 16.50 2.39
N LYS A 196 3.29 17.44 3.32
CA LYS A 196 3.72 18.82 3.03
C LYS A 196 5.25 18.97 2.89
N SER A 197 6.03 17.94 3.14
CA SER A 197 7.49 18.01 3.14
C SER A 197 8.12 18.24 1.76
N VAL A 198 7.39 17.99 0.67
CA VAL A 198 7.84 18.28 -0.71
C VAL A 198 6.85 19.22 -1.37
N ASN A 199 7.39 20.32 -1.90
CA ASN A 199 6.66 21.20 -2.81
C ASN A 199 7.19 21.01 -4.23
N TYR A 200 6.58 20.10 -4.97
CA TYR A 200 6.99 19.76 -6.34
C TYR A 200 6.98 20.96 -7.31
N LYS A 201 6.14 22.01 -7.04
CA LYS A 201 6.12 23.24 -7.86
C LYS A 201 7.38 24.09 -7.70
N LYS A 202 8.10 23.94 -6.58
CA LYS A 202 9.34 24.66 -6.28
C LYS A 202 10.59 23.88 -6.66
N LEU A 203 10.49 22.63 -7.05
CA LEU A 203 11.63 21.85 -7.53
C LEU A 203 12.04 22.40 -8.89
N LYS A 204 13.22 23.04 -8.95
CA LYS A 204 13.84 23.38 -10.22
C LYS A 204 14.29 22.09 -10.92
N ILE A 205 13.89 21.92 -12.17
CA ILE A 205 14.50 20.91 -13.03
C ILE A 205 15.89 21.46 -13.36
N ILE A 206 16.93 20.85 -12.82
CA ILE A 206 18.29 21.08 -13.30
C ILE A 206 18.32 20.37 -14.65
N LYS A 207 18.14 21.12 -15.72
CA LYS A 207 18.44 20.66 -17.07
C LYS A 207 19.95 20.46 -17.12
N GLU A 208 20.33 19.25 -17.40
CA GLU A 208 21.64 18.74 -17.76
C GLU A 208 22.84 19.63 -17.37
N ILE A 209 23.69 19.09 -16.54
CA ILE A 209 25.09 19.54 -16.46
C ILE A 209 25.68 19.07 -17.80
N ASP A 210 25.69 19.93 -18.78
CA ASP A 210 26.49 19.74 -19.98
C ASP A 210 27.94 19.62 -19.52
N ASN A 211 28.54 18.45 -19.72
CA ASN A 211 29.99 18.23 -19.62
C ASN A 211 30.67 18.69 -20.88
#